data_f45ff7175def6895cfa8d4150f5ce3f0
#
_entry.id   f45ff7175def6895cfa8d4150f5ce3f0
#
_cell.length_a   1.000
_cell.length_b   1.000
_cell.length_c   1.000
_cell.angle_alpha   90.00
_cell.angle_beta   90.00
_cell.angle_gamma   90.00
#
_symmetry.space_group_name_H-M   'P 1'
#
loop_
_entity.id
_entity.type
_entity.pdbx_description
1 polymer ?
#
loop_
_entity_poly.entity_id
_entity_poly.type
_entity_poly.pdbx_seq_one_letter_code
_entity_poly.pdbx_strand_id
1 'polypeptide(L)'
;MNSDAPSTDRKIFNKVVNINAPAARVWQVLTTPELMKKWMMPDIEISITTDWKVGSPMIIHGTMNGKDFENNGTILKFEPETTLQYSHLSSISRLPDQSENYSLVAFRLQPIDHQTSLSLTLSNFPTESIYQHLAFYWNVTLEVLKRMIEEQG
;
A
#
# COMPACT_ATOMS: atom_id res chain seq x y z
N MET A 1 -23.00 -1.42 -19.27
CA MET A 1 -21.58 -1.81 -19.25
C MET A 1 -21.19 -2.13 -17.82
N ASN A 2 -20.56 -3.25 -17.61
CA ASN A 2 -20.19 -3.71 -16.28
C ASN A 2 -18.88 -3.04 -15.86
N SER A 3 -18.88 -2.33 -14.71
CA SER A 3 -17.68 -1.67 -14.19
C SER A 3 -16.61 -2.66 -13.75
N ASP A 4 -16.96 -3.94 -13.56
CA ASP A 4 -16.03 -4.99 -13.17
C ASP A 4 -15.51 -5.82 -14.34
N ALA A 5 -15.70 -5.35 -15.57
CA ALA A 5 -15.06 -5.97 -16.71
C ALA A 5 -13.53 -5.89 -16.54
N PRO A 6 -12.80 -6.93 -16.97
CA PRO A 6 -11.34 -6.89 -16.89
C PRO A 6 -10.80 -5.64 -17.59
N SER A 7 -9.85 -5.00 -16.96
CA SER A 7 -9.22 -3.83 -17.55
C SER A 7 -8.30 -4.25 -18.68
N THR A 8 -8.58 -3.77 -19.91
CA THR A 8 -7.69 -3.99 -21.04
C THR A 8 -6.64 -2.91 -21.13
N ASP A 9 -6.88 -1.77 -20.47
CA ASP A 9 -5.92 -0.69 -20.38
C ASP A 9 -5.01 -0.92 -19.18
N ARG A 10 -3.72 -0.83 -19.39
CA ARG A 10 -2.76 -0.99 -18.30
C ARG A 10 -2.66 0.34 -17.55
N LYS A 11 -3.68 0.61 -16.77
CA LYS A 11 -3.72 1.83 -15.97
C LYS A 11 -2.64 1.79 -14.92
N ILE A 12 -2.08 2.97 -14.65
CA ILE A 12 -1.10 3.16 -13.61
C ILE A 12 -1.57 4.34 -12.78
N PHE A 13 -1.62 4.16 -11.47
CA PHE A 13 -1.84 5.27 -10.54
C PHE A 13 -0.49 5.69 -9.99
N ASN A 14 -0.22 6.98 -9.99
CA ASN A 14 1.04 7.50 -9.49
C ASN A 14 0.77 8.75 -8.65
N LYS A 15 1.34 8.78 -7.45
CA LYS A 15 1.22 9.94 -6.57
C LYS A 15 2.53 10.18 -5.86
N VAL A 16 2.91 11.45 -5.75
CA VAL A 16 4.12 11.87 -5.05
C VAL A 16 3.71 12.82 -3.92
N VAL A 17 4.26 12.59 -2.73
CA VAL A 17 4.12 13.53 -1.61
C VAL A 17 5.51 13.87 -1.10
N ASN A 18 5.72 15.13 -0.76
CA ASN A 18 6.95 15.58 -0.12
C ASN A 18 6.72 15.61 1.39
N ILE A 19 7.53 14.86 2.13
CA ILE A 19 7.37 14.71 3.57
C ILE A 19 8.53 15.41 4.26
N ASN A 20 8.21 16.27 5.21
CA ASN A 20 9.22 17.01 5.97
C ASN A 20 9.81 16.14 7.06
N ALA A 21 10.59 15.16 6.66
CA ALA A 21 11.28 14.22 7.54
C ALA A 21 12.36 13.49 6.73
N PRO A 22 13.41 13.00 7.39
CA PRO A 22 14.46 12.25 6.69
C PRO A 22 13.96 10.88 6.24
N ALA A 23 14.62 10.32 5.23
CA ALA A 23 14.22 9.03 4.64
C ALA A 23 14.18 7.91 5.68
N ALA A 24 15.10 7.91 6.65
CA ALA A 24 15.10 6.89 7.70
C ALA A 24 13.81 6.90 8.50
N ARG A 25 13.29 8.09 8.82
CA ARG A 25 12.04 8.21 9.58
C ARG A 25 10.84 7.80 8.73
N VAL A 26 10.79 8.24 7.47
CA VAL A 26 9.73 7.86 6.55
C VAL A 26 9.71 6.34 6.39
N TRP A 27 10.87 5.74 6.20
CA TRP A 27 10.99 4.29 6.06
C TRP A 27 10.51 3.55 7.31
N GLN A 28 10.88 4.04 8.48
CA GLN A 28 10.46 3.45 9.74
C GLN A 28 8.94 3.40 9.87
N VAL A 29 8.26 4.51 9.58
CA VAL A 29 6.81 4.57 9.68
C VAL A 29 6.16 3.70 8.60
N LEU A 30 6.76 3.65 7.42
CA LEU A 30 6.25 2.88 6.28
C LEU A 30 6.37 1.37 6.50
N THR A 31 7.36 0.90 7.24
CA THR A 31 7.68 -0.53 7.32
C THR A 31 7.63 -1.12 8.73
N THR A 32 7.11 -0.41 9.72
CA THR A 32 6.95 -0.93 11.07
C THR A 32 5.47 -1.26 11.28
N PRO A 33 5.10 -2.55 11.46
CA PRO A 33 3.68 -2.94 11.56
C PRO A 33 2.88 -2.17 12.61
N GLU A 34 3.46 -1.91 13.78
CA GLU A 34 2.74 -1.15 14.82
C GLU A 34 2.45 0.29 14.40
N LEU A 35 3.29 0.87 13.54
CA LEU A 35 3.06 2.21 13.00
C LEU A 35 2.15 2.16 11.77
N MET A 36 2.29 1.11 10.94
CA MET A 36 1.46 0.93 9.76
C MET A 36 -0.03 0.86 10.11
N LYS A 37 -0.37 0.24 11.22
CA LYS A 37 -1.76 0.18 11.69
C LYS A 37 -2.37 1.56 11.86
N LYS A 38 -1.57 2.55 12.23
CA LYS A 38 -2.04 3.89 12.54
C LYS A 38 -2.37 4.71 11.31
N TRP A 39 -1.73 4.42 10.17
CA TRP A 39 -1.99 5.20 8.96
C TRP A 39 -2.70 4.41 7.86
N MET A 40 -2.57 3.08 7.83
CA MET A 40 -3.22 2.30 6.77
C MET A 40 -4.73 2.20 6.95
N MET A 41 -5.18 1.87 8.15
CA MET A 41 -6.61 1.74 8.45
C MET A 41 -6.83 2.20 9.89
N PRO A 42 -6.81 3.53 10.13
CA PRO A 42 -6.84 4.05 11.51
C PRO A 42 -8.12 3.74 12.27
N ASP A 43 -9.24 3.50 11.56
CA ASP A 43 -10.54 3.26 12.20
C ASP A 43 -10.86 1.78 12.38
N ILE A 44 -9.94 0.89 11.99
CA ILE A 44 -10.15 -0.55 12.02
C ILE A 44 -8.96 -1.19 12.73
N GLU A 45 -9.24 -2.16 13.60
CA GLU A 45 -8.15 -2.92 14.20
C GLU A 45 -7.66 -3.97 13.22
N ILE A 46 -6.38 -3.88 12.86
CA ILE A 46 -5.77 -4.82 11.92
C ILE A 46 -4.51 -5.41 12.51
N SER A 47 -4.11 -6.57 11.97
CA SER A 47 -2.80 -7.16 12.22
C SER A 47 -2.06 -7.24 10.90
N ILE A 48 -0.75 -7.00 10.94
CA ILE A 48 0.11 -7.06 9.76
C ILE A 48 1.21 -8.06 10.05
N THR A 49 1.32 -9.07 9.19
CA THR A 49 2.28 -10.15 9.34
C THR A 49 3.18 -10.19 8.12
N THR A 50 4.47 -9.96 8.33
CA THR A 50 5.49 -10.10 7.29
C THR A 50 6.85 -10.15 7.95
N ASP A 51 7.82 -10.81 7.31
CA ASP A 51 9.22 -10.78 7.75
C ASP A 51 10.07 -9.88 6.86
N TRP A 52 9.46 -9.19 5.92
CA TRP A 52 10.09 -8.23 5.01
C TRP A 52 11.11 -8.84 4.05
N LYS A 53 11.17 -10.17 3.94
CA LYS A 53 12.07 -10.83 3.00
C LYS A 53 11.40 -10.95 1.64
N VAL A 54 12.15 -10.70 0.58
CA VAL A 54 11.66 -10.87 -0.79
C VAL A 54 11.20 -12.31 -0.97
N GLY A 55 9.99 -12.47 -1.51
CA GLY A 55 9.37 -13.78 -1.71
C GLY A 55 8.50 -14.23 -0.53
N SER A 56 8.54 -13.55 0.61
CA SER A 56 7.73 -13.93 1.77
C SER A 56 6.37 -13.25 1.73
N PRO A 57 5.38 -13.82 2.45
CA PRO A 57 4.04 -13.23 2.49
C PRO A 57 4.00 -11.90 3.22
N MET A 58 3.08 -11.04 2.79
CA MET A 58 2.64 -9.88 3.54
C MET A 58 1.13 -9.99 3.70
N ILE A 59 0.66 -10.17 4.94
CA ILE A 59 -0.74 -10.45 5.21
C ILE A 59 -1.29 -9.38 6.14
N ILE A 60 -2.38 -8.76 5.73
CA ILE A 60 -3.11 -7.80 6.56
C ILE A 60 -4.47 -8.44 6.88
N HIS A 61 -4.75 -8.63 8.15
CA HIS A 61 -5.99 -9.24 8.61
C HIS A 61 -6.73 -8.25 9.49
N GLY A 62 -8.04 -8.17 9.32
CA GLY A 62 -8.86 -7.28 10.13
C GLY A 62 -10.32 -7.66 10.10
N THR A 63 -11.13 -6.86 10.81
CA THR A 63 -12.58 -7.03 10.85
C THR A 63 -13.23 -5.71 10.53
N MET A 64 -14.11 -5.71 9.54
CA MET A 64 -14.84 -4.52 9.11
C MET A 64 -16.33 -4.85 9.05
N ASN A 65 -17.15 -4.06 9.78
CA ASN A 65 -18.59 -4.25 9.84
C ASN A 65 -18.97 -5.69 10.26
N GLY A 66 -18.22 -6.25 11.22
CA GLY A 66 -18.47 -7.58 11.75
C GLY A 66 -18.00 -8.72 10.86
N LYS A 67 -17.32 -8.41 9.76
CA LYS A 67 -16.80 -9.43 8.82
C LYS A 67 -15.30 -9.40 8.77
N ASP A 68 -14.69 -10.57 8.87
CA ASP A 68 -13.25 -10.70 8.71
C ASP A 68 -12.86 -10.50 7.27
N PHE A 69 -11.73 -9.82 7.07
CA PHE A 69 -11.13 -9.71 5.74
C PHE A 69 -9.63 -9.98 5.84
N GLU A 70 -9.04 -10.35 4.72
CA GLU A 70 -7.63 -10.61 4.64
C GLU A 70 -7.10 -10.08 3.31
N ASN A 71 -6.04 -9.27 3.41
CA ASN A 71 -5.31 -8.80 2.23
C ASN A 71 -4.02 -9.59 2.15
N ASN A 72 -3.84 -10.30 1.05
CA ASN A 72 -2.66 -11.14 0.83
C ASN A 72 -1.74 -10.49 -0.18
N GLY A 73 -0.45 -10.74 -0.02
CA GLY A 73 0.55 -10.30 -0.96
C GLY A 73 1.87 -10.95 -0.72
N THR A 74 2.83 -10.60 -1.54
CA THR A 74 4.20 -11.10 -1.46
C THR A 74 5.13 -9.90 -1.53
N ILE A 75 6.17 -9.91 -0.69
CA ILE A 75 7.21 -8.88 -0.76
C ILE A 75 8.02 -9.13 -2.03
N LEU A 76 8.05 -8.14 -2.91
CA LEU A 76 8.73 -8.22 -4.20
C LEU A 76 10.06 -7.49 -4.21
N LYS A 77 10.17 -6.41 -3.43
CA LYS A 77 11.39 -5.62 -3.32
C LYS A 77 11.45 -4.99 -1.95
N PHE A 78 12.60 -5.06 -1.32
CA PHE A 78 12.80 -4.45 0.00
C PHE A 78 14.23 -3.93 0.08
N GLU A 79 14.37 -2.64 -0.23
CA GLU A 79 15.65 -1.94 -0.20
C GLU A 79 15.53 -0.81 0.81
N PRO A 80 16.11 -0.95 2.02
CA PRO A 80 15.88 0.01 3.09
C PRO A 80 16.10 1.46 2.67
N GLU A 81 15.16 2.31 3.05
CA GLU A 81 15.15 3.75 2.79
C GLU A 81 15.06 4.15 1.32
N THR A 82 14.88 3.18 0.42
CA THR A 82 14.77 3.47 -1.02
C THR A 82 13.53 2.90 -1.68
N THR A 83 13.30 1.58 -1.57
CA THR A 83 12.23 0.95 -2.35
C THR A 83 11.54 -0.16 -1.55
N LEU A 84 10.21 -0.12 -1.55
CA LEU A 84 9.38 -1.20 -1.05
C LEU A 84 8.35 -1.54 -2.12
N GLN A 85 8.27 -2.80 -2.51
CA GLN A 85 7.27 -3.25 -3.46
C GLN A 85 6.67 -4.55 -3.00
N TYR A 86 5.34 -4.64 -3.05
CA TYR A 86 4.62 -5.86 -2.73
C TYR A 86 3.38 -5.98 -3.59
N SER A 87 2.86 -7.21 -3.68
CA SER A 87 1.60 -7.47 -4.37
C SER A 87 0.44 -7.43 -3.38
N HIS A 88 -0.78 -7.28 -3.90
CA HIS A 88 -1.96 -7.09 -3.07
C HIS A 88 -3.20 -7.68 -3.71
N LEU A 89 -3.91 -8.51 -2.94
CA LEU A 89 -5.22 -9.04 -3.30
C LEU A 89 -6.07 -9.09 -2.04
N SER A 90 -7.23 -8.43 -2.05
CA SER A 90 -8.14 -8.43 -0.91
C SER A 90 -9.20 -9.52 -1.04
N SER A 91 -9.50 -10.20 0.07
CA SER A 91 -10.59 -11.19 0.10
C SER A 91 -11.95 -10.55 -0.21
N ILE A 92 -12.10 -9.25 0.06
CA ILE A 92 -13.34 -8.53 -0.22
C ILE A 92 -13.62 -8.46 -1.72
N SER A 93 -12.58 -8.52 -2.55
CA SER A 93 -12.75 -8.48 -4.00
C SER A 93 -13.48 -9.71 -4.55
N ARG A 94 -13.41 -10.82 -3.82
CA ARG A 94 -13.96 -12.12 -4.22
C ARG A 94 -13.35 -12.69 -5.50
N LEU A 95 -12.21 -12.15 -5.92
CA LEU A 95 -11.48 -12.67 -7.07
C LEU A 95 -10.68 -13.90 -6.66
N PRO A 96 -10.49 -14.86 -7.58
CA PRO A 96 -9.65 -16.03 -7.28
C PRO A 96 -8.22 -15.63 -6.95
N ASP A 97 -7.58 -16.41 -6.11
CA ASP A 97 -6.17 -16.22 -5.75
C ASP A 97 -5.30 -16.70 -6.91
N GLN A 98 -5.13 -15.82 -7.89
CA GLN A 98 -4.33 -16.05 -9.09
C GLN A 98 -3.44 -14.83 -9.29
N SER A 99 -2.25 -15.03 -9.81
CA SER A 99 -1.25 -13.97 -9.96
C SER A 99 -1.76 -12.76 -10.73
N GLU A 100 -2.60 -12.98 -11.75
CA GLU A 100 -3.15 -11.89 -12.57
C GLU A 100 -4.10 -10.99 -11.79
N ASN A 101 -4.60 -11.43 -10.65
CA ASN A 101 -5.53 -10.65 -9.82
C ASN A 101 -4.83 -9.85 -8.73
N TYR A 102 -3.51 -9.96 -8.63
CA TYR A 102 -2.75 -9.18 -7.63
C TYR A 102 -2.31 -7.86 -8.24
N SER A 103 -2.68 -6.78 -7.57
CA SER A 103 -2.18 -5.45 -7.91
C SER A 103 -0.76 -5.28 -7.35
N LEU A 104 0.02 -4.42 -7.98
CA LEU A 104 1.38 -4.13 -7.52
C LEU A 104 1.39 -2.78 -6.81
N VAL A 105 2.03 -2.74 -5.64
CA VAL A 105 2.17 -1.53 -4.82
C VAL A 105 3.65 -1.25 -4.70
N ALA A 106 4.11 -0.11 -5.18
CA ALA A 106 5.53 0.22 -5.18
C ALA A 106 5.76 1.61 -4.58
N PHE A 107 6.52 1.65 -3.50
CA PHE A 107 6.96 2.89 -2.85
C PHE A 107 8.41 3.15 -3.19
N ARG A 108 8.72 4.40 -3.45
CA ARG A 108 10.10 4.83 -3.69
C ARG A 108 10.36 6.10 -2.90
N LEU A 109 11.47 6.11 -2.16
CA LEU A 109 11.90 7.25 -1.36
C LEU A 109 13.11 7.89 -2.00
N GLN A 110 13.07 9.22 -2.09
CA GLN A 110 14.21 9.99 -2.59
C GLN A 110 14.48 11.15 -1.64
N PRO A 111 15.63 11.15 -0.97
CA PRO A 111 15.98 12.29 -0.10
C PRO A 111 16.15 13.55 -0.93
N ILE A 112 15.59 14.66 -0.43
CA ILE A 112 15.77 15.99 -1.00
C ILE A 112 16.07 16.93 0.17
N ASP A 113 17.33 17.27 0.35
CA ASP A 113 17.81 18.03 1.51
C ASP A 113 17.41 17.33 2.81
N HIS A 114 16.60 17.96 3.65
CA HIS A 114 16.13 17.38 4.91
C HIS A 114 14.74 16.74 4.78
N GLN A 115 14.23 16.67 3.56
CA GLN A 115 12.91 16.12 3.27
C GLN A 115 13.04 14.84 2.47
N THR A 116 11.92 14.16 2.31
CA THR A 116 11.84 12.94 1.50
C THR A 116 10.70 13.07 0.51
N SER A 117 11.01 12.83 -0.77
CA SER A 117 9.99 12.66 -1.79
C SER A 117 9.57 11.20 -1.78
N LEU A 118 8.33 10.93 -1.43
CA LEU A 118 7.76 9.58 -1.43
C LEU A 118 6.84 9.44 -2.62
N SER A 119 7.17 8.52 -3.53
CA SER A 119 6.30 8.22 -4.66
C SER A 119 5.68 6.85 -4.49
N LEU A 120 4.40 6.76 -4.85
CA LEU A 120 3.66 5.51 -4.87
C LEU A 120 3.18 5.25 -6.27
N THR A 121 3.44 4.05 -6.78
CA THR A 121 2.94 3.60 -8.07
C THR A 121 2.12 2.33 -7.86
N LEU A 122 0.88 2.35 -8.34
CA LEU A 122 0.01 1.19 -8.34
C LEU A 122 -0.19 0.73 -9.78
N SER A 123 -0.17 -0.57 -10.00
CA SER A 123 -0.32 -1.14 -11.34
C SER A 123 -0.95 -2.52 -11.28
N ASN A 124 -1.21 -3.08 -12.45
CA ASN A 124 -1.77 -4.42 -12.61
C ASN A 124 -3.14 -4.57 -11.93
N PHE A 125 -4.08 -3.69 -12.30
CA PHE A 125 -5.44 -3.75 -11.74
C PHE A 125 -6.25 -4.81 -12.49
N PRO A 126 -6.84 -5.79 -11.78
CA PRO A 126 -7.63 -6.83 -12.44
C PRO A 126 -8.97 -6.32 -12.98
N THR A 127 -9.56 -5.29 -12.36
CA THR A 127 -10.81 -4.70 -12.82
C THR A 127 -10.78 -3.19 -12.67
N GLU A 128 -11.69 -2.52 -13.38
CA GLU A 128 -11.84 -1.06 -13.27
C GLU A 128 -12.28 -0.65 -11.86
N SER A 129 -13.15 -1.44 -11.25
CA SER A 129 -13.64 -1.19 -9.91
C SER A 129 -12.48 -1.20 -8.89
N ILE A 130 -11.58 -2.16 -9.01
CA ILE A 130 -10.41 -2.26 -8.13
C ILE A 130 -9.46 -1.08 -8.36
N TYR A 131 -9.27 -0.67 -9.62
CA TYR A 131 -8.46 0.51 -9.91
C TYR A 131 -9.00 1.73 -9.18
N GLN A 132 -10.30 2.00 -9.32
CA GLN A 132 -10.91 3.18 -8.71
C GLN A 132 -10.84 3.12 -7.18
N HIS A 133 -11.09 1.95 -6.61
CA HIS A 133 -11.03 1.76 -5.16
C HIS A 133 -9.62 2.00 -4.62
N LEU A 134 -8.62 1.39 -5.22
CA LEU A 134 -7.25 1.52 -4.74
C LEU A 134 -6.70 2.93 -4.97
N ALA A 135 -7.02 3.55 -6.10
CA ALA A 135 -6.59 4.91 -6.38
C ALA A 135 -7.17 5.88 -5.35
N PHE A 136 -8.46 5.76 -5.04
CA PHE A 136 -9.09 6.60 -4.02
C PHE A 136 -8.48 6.37 -2.65
N TYR A 137 -8.36 5.10 -2.25
CA TYR A 137 -7.82 4.73 -0.95
C TYR A 137 -6.41 5.31 -0.75
N TRP A 138 -5.53 5.08 -1.71
CA TRP A 138 -4.13 5.51 -1.58
C TRP A 138 -3.96 7.02 -1.71
N ASN A 139 -4.82 7.66 -2.50
CA ASN A 139 -4.78 9.12 -2.59
C ASN A 139 -5.04 9.77 -1.22
N VAL A 140 -5.97 9.23 -0.45
CA VAL A 140 -6.25 9.71 0.91
C VAL A 140 -5.17 9.24 1.88
N THR A 141 -4.79 7.97 1.80
CA THR A 141 -3.90 7.34 2.78
C THR A 141 -2.50 7.95 2.77
N LEU A 142 -1.98 8.34 1.60
CA LEU A 142 -0.67 8.98 1.55
C LEU A 142 -0.67 10.33 2.27
N GLU A 143 -1.78 11.07 2.24
CA GLU A 143 -1.88 12.32 2.99
C GLU A 143 -1.91 12.06 4.49
N VAL A 144 -2.60 11.00 4.91
CA VAL A 144 -2.62 10.59 6.32
C VAL A 144 -1.22 10.22 6.79
N LEU A 145 -0.50 9.44 5.99
CA LEU A 145 0.88 9.04 6.28
C LEU A 145 1.79 10.25 6.42
N LYS A 146 1.73 11.17 5.47
CA LYS A 146 2.53 12.40 5.49
C LYS A 146 2.27 13.19 6.77
N ARG A 147 1.00 13.40 7.09
CA ARG A 147 0.62 14.18 8.28
C ARG A 147 1.11 13.53 9.56
N MET A 148 0.95 12.21 9.65
CA MET A 148 1.39 11.47 10.83
C MET A 148 2.89 11.61 11.05
N ILE A 149 3.68 11.48 9.98
CA ILE A 149 5.13 11.59 10.08
C ILE A 149 5.54 13.01 10.49
N GLU A 150 4.93 14.01 9.89
CA GLU A 150 5.30 15.40 10.14
C GLU A 150 4.89 15.87 11.53
N GLU A 151 3.75 15.39 12.05
CA GLU A 151 3.28 15.77 13.37
C GLU A 151 4.06 15.09 14.49
N GLN A 152 4.64 13.92 14.24
CA GLN A 152 5.41 13.19 15.24
C GLN A 152 6.90 13.51 15.19
N GLY A 153 7.30 14.25 14.17
CA GLY A 153 8.69 14.67 14.02
C GLY A 153 9.03 15.81 14.95
#